data_66de3bae4c996962e3d6a171bfb30ac1
#
_entry.id   66de3bae4c996962e3d6a171bfb30ac1
#
_cell.length_a   1.000
_cell.length_b   1.000
_cell.length_c   1.000
_cell.angle_alpha   90.00
_cell.angle_beta   90.00
_cell.angle_gamma   90.00
#
_symmetry.space_group_name_H-M   'P 1'
#
loop_
_entity.id
_entity.type
_entity.pdbx_description
1 polymer ?
#
loop_
_entity_poly.entity_id
_entity_poly.type
_entity_poly.pdbx_seq_one_letter_code
_entity_poly.pdbx_strand_id
1 'polypeptide(L)'
;NITLQTAAIDQETHIRTPGFAVTETDSLALIHKINRHTQPGDIIILSGSLPRGASTHFYADIITHCRHKSARVFLDTSGPNMATSVQALPFLIKPNVAEMEALIGHRLTTNKAILNAAQCFIRQGVEVVIVSLGKNGIIAVTQTEALLAYCDKLPSQKLITTVGCGDALVGGLALAYQQNKSFAEALKLGIACATANLFSQEPGMVAPPLVDEIKSTVKLDSLKNL
;
A
#
# COMPACT_ATOMS: atom_id res chain seq x y z
N ASN A 1 -11.18 3.79 -15.42
CA ASN A 1 -9.82 3.40 -15.88
C ASN A 1 -9.94 2.24 -16.87
N ILE A 2 -9.18 2.29 -17.94
CA ILE A 2 -9.09 1.23 -18.98
C ILE A 2 -7.61 0.82 -19.04
N THR A 3 -7.34 -0.47 -18.92
CA THR A 3 -6.00 -1.02 -19.15
C THR A 3 -6.01 -1.79 -20.46
N LEU A 4 -5.12 -1.43 -21.36
CA LEU A 4 -4.91 -2.13 -22.64
C LEU A 4 -3.62 -2.94 -22.49
N GLN A 5 -3.72 -4.25 -22.73
CA GLN A 5 -2.59 -5.15 -22.79
C GLN A 5 -2.48 -5.69 -24.20
N THR A 6 -1.30 -5.57 -24.82
CA THR A 6 -1.03 -6.14 -26.15
C THR A 6 -0.34 -7.49 -26.01
N ALA A 7 -0.85 -8.50 -26.72
CA ALA A 7 -0.29 -9.85 -26.69
C ALA A 7 1.14 -9.94 -27.26
N ALA A 8 1.57 -8.95 -28.04
CA ALA A 8 2.86 -8.94 -28.73
C ALA A 8 3.98 -8.20 -28.00
N ILE A 9 3.64 -7.36 -27.00
CA ILE A 9 4.60 -6.55 -26.26
C ILE A 9 4.15 -6.64 -24.81
N ASP A 10 5.06 -7.01 -23.91
CA ASP A 10 4.81 -7.12 -22.46
C ASP A 10 4.67 -5.71 -21.82
N GLN A 11 3.75 -4.90 -22.40
CA GLN A 11 3.48 -3.52 -22.00
C GLN A 11 1.99 -3.32 -21.76
N GLU A 12 1.69 -2.71 -20.63
CA GLU A 12 0.35 -2.26 -20.27
C GLU A 12 0.21 -0.76 -20.54
N THR A 13 -0.88 -0.34 -21.20
CA THR A 13 -1.25 1.06 -21.37
C THR A 13 -2.46 1.37 -20.49
N HIS A 14 -2.30 2.32 -19.58
CA HIS A 14 -3.36 2.74 -18.67
C HIS A 14 -4.00 4.05 -19.14
N ILE A 15 -5.28 4.01 -19.51
CA ILE A 15 -6.08 5.18 -19.81
C ILE A 15 -6.86 5.55 -18.56
N ARG A 16 -6.52 6.70 -17.97
CA ARG A 16 -7.20 7.25 -16.80
C ARG A 16 -8.14 8.35 -17.25
N THR A 17 -9.44 8.17 -17.04
CA THR A 17 -10.44 9.21 -17.24
C THR A 17 -10.62 10.03 -15.97
N PRO A 18 -10.98 11.33 -16.10
CA PRO A 18 -11.38 12.11 -14.93
C PRO A 18 -12.57 11.42 -14.24
N GLY A 19 -12.46 11.17 -12.93
CA GLY A 19 -13.56 10.65 -12.12
C GLY A 19 -14.69 11.66 -11.95
N PHE A 20 -15.66 11.32 -11.09
CA PHE A 20 -16.69 12.25 -10.67
C PHE A 20 -16.09 13.43 -9.88
N ALA A 21 -16.87 14.50 -9.76
CA ALA A 21 -16.54 15.62 -8.91
C ALA A 21 -17.33 15.54 -7.60
N VAL A 22 -16.74 16.03 -6.53
CA VAL A 22 -17.40 16.17 -5.21
C VAL A 22 -17.35 17.60 -4.75
N THR A 23 -18.32 17.96 -3.90
CA THR A 23 -18.36 19.22 -3.18
C THR A 23 -17.68 19.11 -1.83
N GLU A 24 -17.43 20.24 -1.18
CA GLU A 24 -16.99 20.26 0.21
C GLU A 24 -18.01 19.59 1.14
N THR A 25 -19.30 19.82 0.88
CA THR A 25 -20.38 19.20 1.65
C THR A 25 -20.35 17.67 1.55
N ASP A 26 -20.11 17.11 0.36
CA ASP A 26 -19.97 15.66 0.16
C ASP A 26 -18.76 15.12 0.94
N SER A 27 -17.65 15.84 0.91
CA SER A 27 -16.42 15.48 1.62
C SER A 27 -16.64 15.47 3.13
N LEU A 28 -17.26 16.51 3.68
CA LEU A 28 -17.61 16.60 5.10
C LEU A 28 -18.58 15.50 5.51
N ALA A 29 -19.59 15.22 4.69
CA ALA A 29 -20.56 14.15 4.96
C ALA A 29 -19.88 12.78 5.07
N LEU A 30 -18.89 12.50 4.18
CA LEU A 30 -18.12 11.25 4.25
C LEU A 30 -17.24 11.19 5.49
N ILE A 31 -16.54 12.27 5.84
CA ILE A 31 -15.72 12.34 7.07
C ILE A 31 -16.60 12.08 8.31
N HIS A 32 -17.78 12.72 8.39
CA HIS A 32 -18.73 12.48 9.48
C HIS A 32 -19.19 11.04 9.55
N LYS A 33 -19.48 10.42 8.40
CA LYS A 33 -19.89 9.01 8.32
C LYS A 33 -18.78 8.09 8.81
N ILE A 34 -17.54 8.27 8.33
CA ILE A 34 -16.37 7.50 8.78
C ILE A 34 -16.21 7.68 10.29
N ASN A 35 -16.17 8.92 10.77
CA ASN A 35 -16.02 9.21 12.19
C ASN A 35 -17.11 8.57 13.05
N ARG A 36 -18.36 8.54 12.60
CA ARG A 36 -19.48 7.93 13.33
C ARG A 36 -19.32 6.41 13.47
N HIS A 37 -18.78 5.72 12.45
CA HIS A 37 -18.72 4.26 12.42
C HIS A 37 -17.38 3.69 12.89
N THR A 38 -16.32 4.48 12.89
CA THR A 38 -15.01 4.04 13.34
C THR A 38 -14.99 3.73 14.83
N GLN A 39 -14.45 2.55 15.18
CA GLN A 39 -14.28 2.05 16.53
C GLN A 39 -12.77 1.86 16.84
N PRO A 40 -12.37 1.83 18.12
CA PRO A 40 -11.00 1.48 18.51
C PRO A 40 -10.59 0.11 17.95
N GLY A 41 -9.40 0.06 17.33
CA GLY A 41 -8.86 -1.17 16.72
C GLY A 41 -9.28 -1.41 15.29
N ASP A 42 -10.20 -0.62 14.72
CA ASP A 42 -10.54 -0.71 13.30
C ASP A 42 -9.33 -0.43 12.41
N ILE A 43 -9.34 -1.02 11.22
CA ILE A 43 -8.39 -0.74 10.15
C ILE A 43 -9.14 -0.02 9.04
N ILE A 44 -8.73 1.20 8.74
CA ILE A 44 -9.27 2.03 7.65
C ILE A 44 -8.23 2.07 6.52
N ILE A 45 -8.62 1.67 5.33
CA ILE A 45 -7.76 1.73 4.14
C ILE A 45 -8.16 2.94 3.31
N LEU A 46 -7.22 3.85 3.08
CA LEU A 46 -7.35 4.99 2.18
C LEU A 46 -6.47 4.72 0.96
N SER A 47 -7.10 4.36 -0.15
CA SER A 47 -6.40 3.98 -1.38
C SER A 47 -6.84 4.81 -2.58
N GLY A 48 -5.89 5.09 -3.48
CA GLY A 48 -6.13 5.77 -4.74
C GLY A 48 -6.09 7.29 -4.67
N SER A 49 -6.45 7.92 -5.81
CA SER A 49 -6.48 9.37 -5.97
C SER A 49 -7.81 9.95 -5.51
N LEU A 50 -7.79 11.16 -5.02
CA LEU A 50 -9.00 11.89 -4.64
C LEU A 50 -9.79 12.31 -5.89
N PRO A 51 -11.14 12.36 -5.81
CA PRO A 51 -11.98 12.90 -6.86
C PRO A 51 -11.78 14.42 -7.00
N ARG A 52 -12.16 14.98 -8.16
CA ARG A 52 -12.10 16.44 -8.38
C ARG A 52 -12.98 17.17 -7.38
N GLY A 53 -12.50 18.29 -6.86
CA GLY A 53 -13.20 19.10 -5.85
C GLY A 53 -12.91 18.68 -4.40
N ALA A 54 -12.37 17.51 -4.16
CA ALA A 54 -11.88 17.15 -2.83
C ALA A 54 -10.63 17.94 -2.46
N SER A 55 -10.54 18.38 -1.21
CA SER A 55 -9.34 19.02 -0.66
C SER A 55 -8.16 18.05 -0.64
N THR A 56 -6.94 18.53 -0.91
CA THR A 56 -5.71 17.74 -0.72
C THR A 56 -5.51 17.29 0.73
N HIS A 57 -6.18 17.93 1.69
CA HIS A 57 -6.17 17.56 3.11
C HIS A 57 -7.20 16.46 3.47
N PHE A 58 -8.08 16.06 2.55
CA PHE A 58 -9.17 15.15 2.83
C PHE A 58 -8.73 13.84 3.52
N TYR A 59 -7.67 13.20 3.02
CA TYR A 59 -7.12 12.00 3.67
C TYR A 59 -6.46 12.33 5.01
N ALA A 60 -5.77 13.47 5.14
CA ALA A 60 -5.18 13.91 6.41
C ALA A 60 -6.24 14.10 7.50
N ASP A 61 -7.38 14.69 7.15
CA ASP A 61 -8.49 14.88 8.07
C ASP A 61 -9.05 13.54 8.56
N ILE A 62 -9.27 12.58 7.65
CA ILE A 62 -9.72 11.22 8.02
C ILE A 62 -8.69 10.54 8.92
N ILE A 63 -7.39 10.60 8.57
CA ILE A 63 -6.30 10.00 9.38
C ILE A 63 -6.35 10.56 10.80
N THR A 64 -6.44 11.89 10.94
CA THR A 64 -6.49 12.55 12.23
C THR A 64 -7.67 12.07 13.08
N HIS A 65 -8.88 12.00 12.50
CA HIS A 65 -10.07 11.51 13.19
C HIS A 65 -9.95 10.05 13.62
N CYS A 66 -9.44 9.19 12.73
CA CYS A 66 -9.27 7.76 13.02
C CYS A 66 -8.24 7.53 14.13
N ARG A 67 -7.12 8.27 14.12
CA ARG A 67 -6.10 8.19 15.17
C ARG A 67 -6.65 8.57 16.54
N HIS A 68 -7.45 9.64 16.64
CA HIS A 68 -8.11 10.02 17.90
C HIS A 68 -9.04 8.94 18.45
N LYS A 69 -9.50 8.04 17.60
CA LYS A 69 -10.31 6.88 17.97
C LYS A 69 -9.51 5.60 18.16
N SER A 70 -8.18 5.66 18.11
CA SER A 70 -7.32 4.49 18.19
C SER A 70 -7.56 3.46 17.06
N ALA A 71 -8.02 3.92 15.91
CA ALA A 71 -8.10 3.14 14.69
C ALA A 71 -6.81 3.29 13.87
N ARG A 72 -6.43 2.24 13.14
CA ARG A 72 -5.25 2.19 12.29
C ARG A 72 -5.61 2.61 10.88
N VAL A 73 -4.86 3.55 10.29
CA VAL A 73 -5.07 3.96 8.90
C VAL A 73 -3.92 3.47 8.04
N PHE A 74 -4.25 2.73 6.99
CA PHE A 74 -3.34 2.31 5.94
C PHE A 74 -3.52 3.25 4.75
N LEU A 75 -2.46 3.94 4.36
CA LEU A 75 -2.48 4.95 3.30
C LEU A 75 -1.73 4.45 2.07
N ASP A 76 -2.45 4.35 0.94
CA ASP A 76 -1.92 3.99 -0.37
C ASP A 76 -2.39 5.01 -1.42
N THR A 77 -1.74 6.13 -1.52
CA THR A 77 -2.03 7.20 -2.48
C THR A 77 -0.73 7.78 -3.04
N SER A 78 -0.83 8.75 -3.92
CA SER A 78 0.34 9.33 -4.60
C SER A 78 0.27 10.85 -4.71
N GLY A 79 1.39 11.46 -5.10
CA GLY A 79 1.50 12.87 -5.38
C GLY A 79 1.20 13.78 -4.19
N PRO A 80 0.59 14.97 -4.41
CA PRO A 80 0.32 15.94 -3.35
C PRO A 80 -0.52 15.37 -2.19
N ASN A 81 -1.44 14.44 -2.51
CA ASN A 81 -2.28 13.82 -1.48
C ASN A 81 -1.45 12.97 -0.50
N MET A 82 -0.45 12.23 -1.00
CA MET A 82 0.47 11.48 -0.13
C MET A 82 1.28 12.44 0.75
N ALA A 83 1.88 13.48 0.15
CA ALA A 83 2.73 14.44 0.88
C ALA A 83 1.98 15.14 2.02
N THR A 84 0.71 15.51 1.78
CA THR A 84 -0.13 16.14 2.80
C THR A 84 -0.58 15.13 3.86
N SER A 85 -0.98 13.93 3.44
CA SER A 85 -1.59 12.94 4.32
C SER A 85 -0.60 12.26 5.26
N VAL A 86 0.67 12.10 4.83
CA VAL A 86 1.71 11.51 5.68
C VAL A 86 2.01 12.36 6.92
N GLN A 87 1.79 13.68 6.85
CA GLN A 87 1.95 14.59 7.98
C GLN A 87 0.92 14.34 9.11
N ALA A 88 -0.22 13.74 8.78
CA ALA A 88 -1.20 13.31 9.77
C ALA A 88 -0.83 11.99 10.45
N LEU A 89 0.32 11.41 10.11
CA LEU A 89 0.92 10.21 10.70
C LEU A 89 -0.01 8.99 10.64
N PRO A 90 -0.34 8.48 9.45
CA PRO A 90 -1.07 7.22 9.31
C PRO A 90 -0.28 6.07 9.96
N PHE A 91 -0.98 5.00 10.33
CA PHE A 91 -0.33 3.81 10.89
C PHE A 91 0.64 3.17 9.87
N LEU A 92 0.20 3.05 8.62
CA LEU A 92 1.00 2.46 7.54
C LEU A 92 0.93 3.34 6.28
N ILE A 93 2.10 3.52 5.63
CA ILE A 93 2.19 4.08 4.27
C ILE A 93 2.81 3.06 3.32
N LYS A 94 2.33 3.06 2.06
CA LYS A 94 2.84 2.15 1.02
C LYS A 94 3.23 2.87 -0.28
N PRO A 95 4.25 3.70 -0.31
CA PRO A 95 4.76 4.25 -1.57
C PRO A 95 5.51 3.18 -2.40
N ASN A 96 5.55 3.36 -3.71
CA ASN A 96 6.59 2.76 -4.54
C ASN A 96 7.87 3.62 -4.52
N VAL A 97 8.95 3.15 -5.16
CA VAL A 97 10.23 3.89 -5.15
C VAL A 97 10.07 5.31 -5.72
N ALA A 98 9.37 5.47 -6.85
CA ALA A 98 9.18 6.79 -7.47
C ALA A 98 8.34 7.74 -6.60
N GLU A 99 7.32 7.23 -5.92
CA GLU A 99 6.51 7.98 -4.97
C GLU A 99 7.33 8.37 -3.72
N MET A 100 8.17 7.45 -3.23
CA MET A 100 9.09 7.75 -2.13
C MET A 100 10.11 8.84 -2.54
N GLU A 101 10.70 8.74 -3.74
CA GLU A 101 11.60 9.77 -4.29
C GLU A 101 10.91 11.14 -4.38
N ALA A 102 9.65 11.17 -4.81
CA ALA A 102 8.86 12.39 -4.86
C ALA A 102 8.60 12.99 -3.47
N LEU A 103 8.40 12.16 -2.45
CA LEU A 103 8.22 12.60 -1.06
C LEU A 103 9.48 13.22 -0.44
N ILE A 104 10.65 12.65 -0.76
CA ILE A 104 11.93 13.06 -0.14
C ILE A 104 12.76 14.01 -1.02
N GLY A 105 12.38 14.18 -2.30
CA GLY A 105 12.99 15.14 -3.21
C GLY A 105 14.32 14.69 -3.84
N HIS A 106 14.72 13.43 -3.73
CA HIS A 106 15.94 12.90 -4.36
C HIS A 106 15.82 11.41 -4.75
N ARG A 107 16.74 10.95 -5.61
CA ARG A 107 16.74 9.58 -6.14
C ARG A 107 17.16 8.54 -5.11
N LEU A 108 16.58 7.34 -5.20
CA LEU A 108 16.85 6.18 -4.37
C LEU A 108 17.34 5.01 -5.25
N THR A 109 18.66 4.84 -5.35
CA THR A 109 19.27 3.88 -6.26
C THR A 109 19.69 2.56 -5.59
N THR A 110 19.62 2.47 -4.26
CA THR A 110 20.02 1.29 -3.49
C THR A 110 19.01 0.96 -2.40
N ASN A 111 18.95 -0.32 -1.99
CA ASN A 111 18.12 -0.74 -0.86
C ASN A 111 18.47 0.02 0.43
N LYS A 112 19.75 0.34 0.65
CA LYS A 112 20.19 1.16 1.79
C LYS A 112 19.61 2.58 1.74
N ALA A 113 19.58 3.22 0.58
CA ALA A 113 18.96 4.53 0.42
C ALA A 113 17.46 4.49 0.68
N ILE A 114 16.76 3.46 0.17
CA ILE A 114 15.33 3.24 0.40
C ILE A 114 15.05 2.99 1.89
N LEU A 115 15.86 2.16 2.54
CA LEU A 115 15.75 1.89 3.97
C LEU A 115 15.89 3.19 4.79
N ASN A 116 16.93 3.99 4.50
CA ASN A 116 17.16 5.26 5.20
C ASN A 116 15.98 6.24 5.02
N ALA A 117 15.44 6.32 3.81
CA ALA A 117 14.26 7.14 3.52
C ALA A 117 13.03 6.66 4.32
N ALA A 118 12.76 5.36 4.33
CA ALA A 118 11.67 4.78 5.11
C ALA A 118 11.83 5.05 6.61
N GLN A 119 13.04 4.91 7.15
CA GLN A 119 13.36 5.21 8.55
C GLN A 119 13.10 6.68 8.94
N CYS A 120 13.21 7.62 7.99
CA CYS A 120 12.85 9.02 8.27
C CYS A 120 11.37 9.16 8.66
N PHE A 121 10.47 8.49 7.95
CA PHE A 121 9.03 8.51 8.28
C PHE A 121 8.72 7.77 9.57
N ILE A 122 9.43 6.66 9.87
CA ILE A 122 9.32 5.99 11.18
C ILE A 122 9.69 6.94 12.33
N ARG A 123 10.80 7.68 12.19
CA ARG A 123 11.21 8.68 13.18
C ARG A 123 10.23 9.84 13.34
N GLN A 124 9.44 10.16 12.30
CA GLN A 124 8.38 11.16 12.36
C GLN A 124 7.12 10.65 13.05
N GLY A 125 6.97 9.33 13.24
CA GLY A 125 5.84 8.73 13.95
C GLY A 125 4.91 7.89 13.09
N VAL A 126 5.24 7.61 11.83
CA VAL A 126 4.59 6.54 11.06
C VAL A 126 5.04 5.19 11.63
N GLU A 127 4.13 4.26 11.91
CA GLU A 127 4.49 3.01 12.57
C GLU A 127 5.03 1.96 11.60
N VAL A 128 4.56 1.95 10.35
CA VAL A 128 4.96 1.00 9.31
C VAL A 128 5.15 1.71 7.98
N VAL A 129 6.31 1.51 7.35
CA VAL A 129 6.58 1.97 5.99
C VAL A 129 6.85 0.77 5.10
N ILE A 130 6.07 0.63 4.03
CA ILE A 130 6.22 -0.42 3.01
C ILE A 130 6.61 0.25 1.70
N VAL A 131 7.83 0.05 1.21
CA VAL A 131 8.25 0.57 -0.10
C VAL A 131 8.22 -0.56 -1.12
N SER A 132 7.33 -0.44 -2.11
CA SER A 132 7.20 -1.46 -3.16
C SER A 132 8.30 -1.32 -4.23
N LEU A 133 8.95 -2.45 -4.58
CA LEU A 133 10.08 -2.56 -5.51
C LEU A 133 9.69 -3.26 -6.82
N GLY A 134 8.41 -3.32 -7.13
CA GLY A 134 7.87 -4.08 -8.27
C GLY A 134 8.17 -5.58 -8.13
N LYS A 135 8.76 -6.17 -9.15
CA LYS A 135 9.11 -7.62 -9.15
C LYS A 135 10.12 -8.04 -8.06
N ASN A 136 10.82 -7.09 -7.47
CA ASN A 136 11.81 -7.35 -6.42
C ASN A 136 11.18 -7.36 -5.01
N GLY A 137 9.86 -7.31 -4.89
CA GLY A 137 9.16 -7.38 -3.61
C GLY A 137 8.97 -6.03 -2.92
N ILE A 138 9.19 -5.98 -1.62
CA ILE A 138 9.02 -4.77 -0.79
C ILE A 138 10.15 -4.62 0.22
N ILE A 139 10.50 -3.39 0.56
CA ILE A 139 11.22 -3.07 1.80
C ILE A 139 10.18 -2.61 2.83
N ALA A 140 10.16 -3.28 3.98
CA ALA A 140 9.21 -3.05 5.05
C ALA A 140 9.95 -2.66 6.33
N VAL A 141 9.57 -1.53 6.93
CA VAL A 141 10.26 -0.93 8.08
C VAL A 141 9.28 -0.59 9.18
N THR A 142 9.65 -0.95 10.39
CA THR A 142 9.03 -0.52 11.65
C THR A 142 10.10 0.08 12.56
N GLN A 143 9.73 0.47 13.77
CA GLN A 143 10.72 0.94 14.74
C GLN A 143 11.76 -0.14 15.12
N THR A 144 11.39 -1.42 15.10
CA THR A 144 12.21 -2.53 15.58
C THR A 144 12.74 -3.44 14.47
N GLU A 145 12.12 -3.43 13.31
CA GLU A 145 12.42 -4.37 12.22
C GLU A 145 12.58 -3.63 10.89
N ALA A 146 13.50 -4.13 10.06
CA ALA A 146 13.66 -3.74 8.67
C ALA A 146 13.89 -5.01 7.84
N LEU A 147 12.99 -5.29 6.91
CA LEU A 147 12.93 -6.53 6.14
C LEU A 147 12.79 -6.25 4.65
N LEU A 148 13.50 -7.02 3.82
CA LEU A 148 13.19 -7.21 2.41
C LEU A 148 12.30 -8.45 2.32
N ALA A 149 11.08 -8.29 1.79
CA ALA A 149 10.16 -9.39 1.59
C ALA A 149 9.89 -9.56 0.09
N TYR A 150 10.02 -10.78 -0.42
CA TYR A 150 9.84 -11.09 -1.85
C TYR A 150 9.36 -12.52 -2.05
N CYS A 151 8.75 -12.76 -3.21
CA CYS A 151 8.39 -14.11 -3.65
C CYS A 151 9.59 -14.72 -4.37
N ASP A 152 10.15 -15.80 -3.79
CA ASP A 152 11.33 -16.47 -4.34
C ASP A 152 11.00 -17.29 -5.60
N LYS A 153 9.78 -17.84 -5.66
CA LYS A 153 9.34 -18.68 -6.76
C LYS A 153 7.91 -18.35 -7.17
N LEU A 154 7.75 -17.88 -8.41
CA LEU A 154 6.42 -17.67 -8.98
C LEU A 154 5.78 -18.99 -9.43
N PRO A 155 4.43 -19.11 -9.34
CA PRO A 155 3.70 -20.18 -10.00
C PRO A 155 4.01 -20.28 -11.49
N SER A 156 3.98 -21.49 -12.07
CA SER A 156 4.25 -21.72 -13.50
C SER A 156 3.14 -21.24 -14.44
N GLN A 157 2.16 -20.51 -13.91
CA GLN A 157 1.04 -19.94 -14.68
C GLN A 157 1.48 -18.70 -15.46
N LYS A 158 0.74 -18.39 -16.52
CA LYS A 158 0.94 -17.14 -17.28
C LYS A 158 0.49 -15.94 -16.46
N LEU A 159 1.33 -14.92 -16.40
CA LEU A 159 0.97 -13.61 -15.80
C LEU A 159 -0.15 -12.98 -16.63
N ILE A 160 -1.15 -12.43 -15.94
CA ILE A 160 -2.32 -11.80 -16.55
C ILE A 160 -2.23 -10.28 -16.46
N THR A 161 -2.00 -9.72 -15.25
CA THR A 161 -1.96 -8.28 -15.04
C THR A 161 -1.12 -7.89 -13.84
N THR A 162 -0.57 -6.66 -13.86
CA THR A 162 0.06 -6.04 -12.68
C THR A 162 -0.90 -5.09 -11.95
N VAL A 163 -2.06 -4.81 -12.54
CA VAL A 163 -3.07 -3.92 -11.95
C VAL A 163 -3.65 -4.57 -10.69
N GLY A 164 -3.78 -3.79 -9.62
CA GLY A 164 -4.35 -4.27 -8.36
C GLY A 164 -3.36 -4.99 -7.42
N CYS A 165 -2.10 -5.24 -7.85
CA CYS A 165 -1.10 -5.85 -6.95
C CYS A 165 -0.85 -5.01 -5.69
N GLY A 166 -0.84 -3.68 -5.81
CA GLY A 166 -0.72 -2.77 -4.67
C GLY A 166 -1.90 -2.88 -3.72
N ASP A 167 -3.12 -2.90 -4.25
CA ASP A 167 -4.35 -3.04 -3.47
C ASP A 167 -4.42 -4.41 -2.78
N ALA A 168 -4.06 -5.50 -3.50
CA ALA A 168 -3.99 -6.85 -2.94
C ALA A 168 -2.93 -6.96 -1.82
N LEU A 169 -1.77 -6.30 -1.97
CA LEU A 169 -0.76 -6.19 -0.92
C LEU A 169 -1.35 -5.56 0.35
N VAL A 170 -1.99 -4.39 0.20
CA VAL A 170 -2.59 -3.66 1.34
C VAL A 170 -3.72 -4.48 1.97
N GLY A 171 -4.56 -5.13 1.17
CA GLY A 171 -5.63 -6.02 1.66
C GLY A 171 -5.08 -7.19 2.48
N GLY A 172 -4.02 -7.86 1.99
CA GLY A 172 -3.36 -8.96 2.71
C GLY A 172 -2.73 -8.50 4.03
N LEU A 173 -2.05 -7.34 4.03
CA LEU A 173 -1.52 -6.72 5.24
C LEU A 173 -2.64 -6.41 6.24
N ALA A 174 -3.72 -5.75 5.79
CA ALA A 174 -4.83 -5.39 6.66
C ALA A 174 -5.48 -6.61 7.30
N LEU A 175 -5.72 -7.67 6.53
CA LEU A 175 -6.25 -8.93 7.04
C LEU A 175 -5.35 -9.55 8.11
N ALA A 176 -4.03 -9.57 7.89
CA ALA A 176 -3.09 -10.10 8.86
C ALA A 176 -3.09 -9.28 10.16
N TYR A 177 -3.10 -7.94 10.04
CA TYR A 177 -3.18 -7.06 11.22
C TYR A 177 -4.50 -7.21 11.97
N GLN A 178 -5.62 -7.38 11.27
CA GLN A 178 -6.93 -7.66 11.87
C GLN A 178 -6.92 -8.98 12.65
N GLN A 179 -6.15 -9.96 12.16
CA GLN A 179 -5.97 -11.26 12.82
C GLN A 179 -4.87 -11.27 13.89
N ASN A 180 -4.29 -10.11 14.23
CA ASN A 180 -3.20 -9.97 15.18
C ASN A 180 -1.99 -10.87 14.87
N LYS A 181 -1.68 -11.06 13.58
CA LYS A 181 -0.48 -11.80 13.14
C LYS A 181 0.77 -10.98 13.40
N SER A 182 1.92 -11.65 13.49
CA SER A 182 3.23 -10.99 13.57
C SER A 182 3.51 -10.17 12.31
N PHE A 183 4.43 -9.19 12.40
CA PHE A 183 4.83 -8.37 11.26
C PHE A 183 5.34 -9.24 10.10
N ALA A 184 6.16 -10.24 10.39
CA ALA A 184 6.66 -11.19 9.39
C ALA A 184 5.52 -11.94 8.67
N GLU A 185 4.51 -12.41 9.39
CA GLU A 185 3.35 -13.09 8.80
C GLU A 185 2.46 -12.12 8.00
N ALA A 186 2.35 -10.88 8.43
CA ALA A 186 1.64 -9.84 7.66
C ALA A 186 2.32 -9.57 6.31
N LEU A 187 3.66 -9.46 6.30
CA LEU A 187 4.43 -9.29 5.06
C LEU A 187 4.28 -10.49 4.12
N LYS A 188 4.36 -11.72 4.66
CA LYS A 188 4.16 -12.93 3.86
C LYS A 188 2.78 -12.97 3.23
N LEU A 189 1.72 -12.66 3.98
CA LEU A 189 0.36 -12.64 3.45
C LEU A 189 0.18 -11.53 2.42
N GLY A 190 0.68 -10.33 2.69
CA GLY A 190 0.61 -9.21 1.75
C GLY A 190 1.30 -9.51 0.41
N ILE A 191 2.55 -10.03 0.45
CA ILE A 191 3.29 -10.44 -0.76
C ILE A 191 2.57 -11.56 -1.48
N ALA A 192 2.03 -12.55 -0.77
CA ALA A 192 1.30 -13.65 -1.37
C ALA A 192 0.05 -13.18 -2.11
N CYS A 193 -0.74 -12.26 -1.50
CA CYS A 193 -1.90 -11.66 -2.15
C CYS A 193 -1.49 -10.84 -3.40
N ALA A 194 -0.46 -9.99 -3.29
CA ALA A 194 0.04 -9.21 -4.40
C ALA A 194 0.52 -10.10 -5.56
N THR A 195 1.21 -11.19 -5.25
CA THR A 195 1.71 -12.14 -6.26
C THR A 195 0.57 -12.96 -6.86
N ALA A 196 -0.41 -13.41 -6.06
CA ALA A 196 -1.58 -14.14 -6.56
C ALA A 196 -2.42 -13.28 -7.53
N ASN A 197 -2.48 -11.95 -7.28
CA ASN A 197 -3.18 -11.01 -8.17
C ASN A 197 -2.60 -10.98 -9.60
N LEU A 198 -1.30 -11.28 -9.78
CA LEU A 198 -0.69 -11.36 -11.11
C LEU A 198 -1.37 -12.40 -12.02
N PHE A 199 -2.04 -13.39 -11.44
CA PHE A 199 -2.72 -14.51 -12.13
C PHE A 199 -4.24 -14.34 -12.16
N SER A 200 -4.77 -13.20 -11.69
CA SER A 200 -6.20 -12.91 -11.69
C SER A 200 -6.63 -12.10 -12.90
N GLN A 201 -7.80 -12.43 -13.47
CA GLN A 201 -8.43 -11.59 -14.49
C GLN A 201 -9.09 -10.35 -13.89
N GLU A 202 -9.47 -10.41 -12.62
CA GLU A 202 -10.11 -9.32 -11.90
C GLU A 202 -9.14 -8.74 -10.87
N PRO A 203 -8.67 -7.48 -11.04
CA PRO A 203 -7.75 -6.85 -10.12
C PRO A 203 -8.29 -6.83 -8.69
N GLY A 204 -7.46 -7.25 -7.73
CA GLY A 204 -7.83 -7.34 -6.31
C GLY A 204 -8.54 -8.65 -5.92
N MET A 205 -8.97 -9.46 -6.87
CA MET A 205 -9.59 -10.77 -6.63
C MET A 205 -8.51 -11.86 -6.61
N VAL A 206 -8.25 -12.46 -5.46
CA VAL A 206 -7.23 -13.50 -5.31
C VAL A 206 -7.85 -14.81 -4.82
N ALA A 207 -7.41 -15.94 -5.38
CA ALA A 207 -7.87 -17.25 -4.97
C ALA A 207 -7.15 -17.70 -3.69
N PRO A 208 -7.84 -17.97 -2.57
CA PRO A 208 -7.20 -18.36 -1.32
C PRO A 208 -6.21 -19.53 -1.43
N PRO A 209 -6.49 -20.63 -2.16
CA PRO A 209 -5.53 -21.72 -2.31
C PRO A 209 -4.21 -21.28 -2.96
N LEU A 210 -4.27 -20.39 -3.96
CA LEU A 210 -3.08 -19.85 -4.61
C LEU A 210 -2.30 -18.92 -3.67
N VAL A 211 -2.99 -18.14 -2.84
CA VAL A 211 -2.35 -17.30 -1.81
C VAL A 211 -1.59 -18.17 -0.81
N ASP A 212 -2.18 -19.28 -0.34
CA ASP A 212 -1.53 -20.19 0.62
C ASP A 212 -0.29 -20.89 0.00
N GLU A 213 -0.37 -21.31 -1.26
CA GLU A 213 0.76 -21.85 -2.00
C GLU A 213 1.90 -20.84 -2.07
N ILE A 214 1.62 -19.62 -2.56
CA ILE A 214 2.63 -18.57 -2.73
C ILE A 214 3.21 -18.13 -1.39
N LYS A 215 2.37 -18.02 -0.35
CA LYS A 215 2.81 -17.62 1.00
C LYS A 215 3.94 -18.49 1.53
N SER A 216 3.95 -19.77 1.20
CA SER A 216 5.01 -20.72 1.58
C SER A 216 6.37 -20.42 0.92
N THR A 217 6.36 -19.72 -0.22
CA THR A 217 7.57 -19.38 -1.00
C THR A 217 8.11 -17.98 -0.69
N VAL A 218 7.38 -17.18 0.10
CA VAL A 218 7.81 -15.82 0.47
C VAL A 218 9.01 -15.87 1.41
N LYS A 219 10.07 -15.15 1.03
CA LYS A 219 11.31 -14.97 1.80
C LYS A 219 11.32 -13.62 2.50
N LEU A 220 11.96 -13.59 3.64
CA LEU A 220 12.16 -12.39 4.45
C LEU A 220 13.65 -12.30 4.81
N ASP A 221 14.32 -11.26 4.30
CA ASP A 221 15.73 -11.00 4.59
C ASP A 221 15.85 -9.78 5.51
N SER A 222 16.63 -9.90 6.58
CA SER A 222 16.86 -8.78 7.50
C SER A 222 17.78 -7.74 6.87
N LEU A 223 17.37 -6.47 6.92
CA LEU A 223 18.16 -5.33 6.45
C LEU A 223 18.86 -4.57 7.60
N LYS A 224 18.89 -5.11 8.82
CA LYS A 224 19.49 -4.44 9.99
C LYS A 224 20.98 -4.20 9.86
N ASN A 225 21.65 -4.91 8.97
CA ASN A 225 23.11 -4.84 8.76
C ASN A 225 23.50 -4.03 7.51
N LEU A 226 22.60 -3.31 6.87
CA LEU A 226 22.84 -2.38 5.79
C LEU A 226 22.99 -0.96 6.34
#